data_c46f5cc576e69563cc1237638a401f97
#
_entry.id   c46f5cc576e69563cc1237638a401f97
#
_cell.length_a   1.000
_cell.length_b   1.000
_cell.length_c   1.000
_cell.angle_alpha   90.00
_cell.angle_beta   90.00
_cell.angle_gamma   90.00
#
_symmetry.space_group_name_H-M   'P 1'
#
loop_
_entity.id
_entity.type
_entity.pdbx_description
1 polymer ?
#
loop_
_entity_poly.entity_id
_entity_poly.type
_entity_poly.pdbx_seq_one_letter_code
_entity_poly.pdbx_strand_id
1 'polypeptide(L)'
;MAKSPSLKIKGLKLNNQANITEVDCALVGAGIMSTTLGVFLKEIHPDLSIQMIETLPGEAQESSNSWNNAGTGHAANCELNYTPLEADGTVNISKALEVNVEFDLSRQLWSYLTKKGAIKTPSAFINPVPHMSFVEGDAHVSFLKKRHTALSAHHCFRGMEYTEDQAQIAQWAPLVIKGRNPSEKVAATRIITGADVSYGSLTSILLNYLKSLPGFSASFQDEVTAVDREADGRWCLTIKNRQTDHKRFVKAKFVFLGAGGGALPLLQKSGIPESEGYAGFPVSGIWLRCDSQEIASQHEAKVYGMASVGSPPMSVPHLDT
;
A
#
# COMPACT_ATOMS: atom_id res chain seq x y z
N MET A 1 0.24 -20.36 -45.82
CA MET A 1 0.15 -18.88 -45.88
C MET A 1 -1.09 -18.45 -45.10
N ALA A 2 -0.94 -18.15 -43.85
CA ALA A 2 -2.03 -17.68 -43.00
C ALA A 2 -2.13 -16.15 -43.11
N LYS A 3 -3.30 -15.65 -43.50
CA LYS A 3 -3.58 -14.21 -43.59
C LYS A 3 -3.68 -13.64 -42.18
N SER A 4 -2.83 -12.65 -41.87
CA SER A 4 -2.90 -11.79 -40.68
C SER A 4 -4.26 -11.09 -40.62
N PRO A 5 -4.95 -11.04 -39.45
CA PRO A 5 -6.19 -10.29 -39.35
C PRO A 5 -5.87 -8.78 -39.33
N SER A 6 -6.43 -8.07 -40.33
CA SER A 6 -6.37 -6.61 -40.35
C SER A 6 -7.21 -6.04 -39.23
N LEU A 7 -6.56 -5.43 -38.23
CA LEU A 7 -7.21 -4.59 -37.21
C LEU A 7 -7.88 -3.40 -37.90
N LYS A 8 -9.21 -3.40 -37.98
CA LYS A 8 -9.99 -2.21 -38.34
C LYS A 8 -10.10 -1.30 -37.11
N ILE A 9 -9.21 -0.31 -37.01
CA ILE A 9 -9.38 0.81 -36.09
C ILE A 9 -10.58 1.62 -36.60
N LYS A 10 -11.67 1.67 -35.83
CA LYS A 10 -12.78 2.58 -36.04
C LYS A 10 -12.25 4.01 -35.89
N GLY A 11 -12.03 4.70 -37.03
CA GLY A 11 -11.60 6.08 -37.05
C GLY A 11 -12.61 6.99 -36.34
N LEU A 12 -12.32 7.39 -35.10
CA LEU A 12 -12.92 8.55 -34.49
C LEU A 12 -12.35 9.79 -35.24
N LYS A 13 -13.15 10.44 -36.06
CA LYS A 13 -12.83 11.77 -36.57
C LYS A 13 -12.87 12.73 -35.36
N LEU A 14 -11.70 13.01 -34.80
CA LEU A 14 -11.50 14.03 -33.75
C LEU A 14 -11.74 15.43 -34.37
N ASN A 15 -12.98 15.86 -34.45
CA ASN A 15 -13.34 17.22 -34.85
C ASN A 15 -13.33 18.18 -33.65
N ASN A 16 -12.42 17.99 -32.65
CA ASN A 16 -12.25 18.95 -31.57
C ASN A 16 -10.81 18.90 -31.04
N GLN A 17 -9.88 19.60 -31.70
CA GLN A 17 -8.52 19.86 -31.17
C GLN A 17 -8.53 20.67 -29.87
N ALA A 18 -9.65 21.26 -29.47
CA ALA A 18 -9.77 22.15 -28.31
C ALA A 18 -9.69 21.48 -26.94
N ASN A 19 -9.76 20.13 -26.85
CA ASN A 19 -9.85 19.42 -25.57
C ASN A 19 -8.79 18.35 -25.36
N ILE A 20 -7.62 18.49 -26.01
CA ILE A 20 -6.50 17.56 -25.87
C ILE A 20 -5.38 18.23 -25.07
N THR A 21 -4.97 17.63 -23.97
CA THR A 21 -3.77 18.00 -23.22
C THR A 21 -2.66 17.00 -23.54
N GLU A 22 -1.44 17.46 -23.83
CA GLU A 22 -0.29 16.59 -24.04
C GLU A 22 0.66 16.68 -22.85
N VAL A 23 1.12 15.52 -22.34
CA VAL A 23 2.04 15.42 -21.21
C VAL A 23 3.06 14.29 -21.43
N ASP A 24 4.15 14.33 -20.68
CA ASP A 24 5.11 13.22 -20.69
C ASP A 24 4.53 12.01 -19.96
N CYS A 25 3.90 12.23 -18.79
CA CYS A 25 3.38 11.17 -17.95
C CYS A 25 1.94 11.45 -17.52
N ALA A 26 1.08 10.45 -17.61
CA ALA A 26 -0.25 10.44 -16.98
C ALA A 26 -0.29 9.44 -15.84
N LEU A 27 -0.70 9.88 -14.64
CA LEU A 27 -0.85 9.05 -13.45
C LEU A 27 -2.35 8.91 -13.17
N VAL A 28 -2.88 7.71 -13.30
CA VAL A 28 -4.31 7.42 -13.09
C VAL A 28 -4.52 6.96 -11.65
N GLY A 29 -5.33 7.72 -10.91
CA GLY A 29 -5.55 7.57 -9.48
C GLY A 29 -4.64 8.50 -8.65
N ALA A 30 -5.18 9.07 -7.57
CA ALA A 30 -4.46 9.93 -6.63
C ALA A 30 -4.22 9.24 -5.27
N GLY A 31 -3.89 7.96 -5.31
CA GLY A 31 -3.45 7.19 -4.14
C GLY A 31 -1.94 7.27 -3.91
N ILE A 32 -1.48 6.62 -2.84
CA ILE A 32 -0.08 6.62 -2.41
C ILE A 32 0.89 6.18 -3.52
N MET A 33 0.51 5.20 -4.34
CA MET A 33 1.38 4.68 -5.41
C MET A 33 1.65 5.74 -6.48
N SER A 34 0.59 6.39 -6.98
CA SER A 34 0.72 7.44 -7.99
C SER A 34 1.46 8.67 -7.46
N THR A 35 1.17 9.10 -6.23
CA THR A 35 1.84 10.27 -5.63
C THR A 35 3.32 9.99 -5.38
N THR A 36 3.67 8.81 -4.89
CA THR A 36 5.07 8.41 -4.71
C THR A 36 5.82 8.35 -6.04
N LEU A 37 5.23 7.72 -7.06
CA LEU A 37 5.83 7.67 -8.40
C LEU A 37 5.99 9.07 -8.99
N GLY A 38 4.97 9.93 -8.85
CA GLY A 38 5.04 11.32 -9.30
C GLY A 38 6.21 12.08 -8.67
N VAL A 39 6.43 11.88 -7.36
CA VAL A 39 7.57 12.46 -6.64
C VAL A 39 8.88 11.92 -7.20
N PHE A 40 9.04 10.61 -7.36
CA PHE A 40 10.26 10.04 -7.96
C PHE A 40 10.54 10.61 -9.36
N LEU A 41 9.51 10.67 -10.20
CA LEU A 41 9.67 11.22 -11.57
C LEU A 41 10.13 12.68 -11.53
N LYS A 42 9.57 13.50 -10.66
CA LYS A 42 9.94 14.91 -10.52
C LYS A 42 11.31 15.11 -9.86
N GLU A 43 11.74 14.19 -8.99
CA GLU A 43 13.07 14.24 -8.40
C GLU A 43 14.18 13.86 -9.41
N ILE A 44 13.90 12.91 -10.29
CA ILE A 44 14.87 12.42 -11.30
C ILE A 44 14.88 13.31 -12.54
N HIS A 45 13.70 13.76 -12.98
CA HIS A 45 13.50 14.59 -14.16
C HIS A 45 12.54 15.76 -13.84
N PRO A 46 13.05 16.87 -13.30
CA PRO A 46 12.23 18.01 -12.87
C PRO A 46 11.36 18.62 -13.97
N ASP A 47 11.82 18.54 -15.23
CA ASP A 47 11.16 19.16 -16.38
C ASP A 47 9.99 18.32 -16.95
N LEU A 48 9.80 17.08 -16.49
CA LEU A 48 8.67 16.26 -16.96
C LEU A 48 7.33 16.94 -16.69
N SER A 49 6.48 16.97 -17.71
CA SER A 49 5.09 17.32 -17.59
C SER A 49 4.29 16.11 -17.11
N ILE A 50 3.59 16.24 -15.96
CA ILE A 50 2.85 15.15 -15.34
C ILE A 50 1.42 15.59 -15.08
N GLN A 51 0.45 14.79 -15.52
CA GLN A 51 -0.95 14.95 -15.13
C GLN A 51 -1.43 13.77 -14.32
N MET A 52 -1.93 14.04 -13.11
CA MET A 52 -2.63 13.09 -12.26
C MET A 52 -4.14 13.23 -12.47
N ILE A 53 -4.85 12.09 -12.59
CA ILE A 53 -6.27 12.06 -12.92
C ILE A 53 -6.95 11.15 -11.91
N GLU A 54 -7.86 11.74 -11.11
CA GLU A 54 -8.56 11.04 -10.02
C GLU A 54 -10.07 11.07 -10.26
N THR A 55 -10.70 9.91 -10.11
CA THR A 55 -12.13 9.73 -10.31
C THR A 55 -12.99 10.26 -9.14
N LEU A 56 -12.41 10.32 -7.95
CA LEU A 56 -13.06 10.79 -6.73
C LEU A 56 -12.82 12.29 -6.49
N PRO A 57 -13.57 12.95 -5.59
CA PRO A 57 -13.43 14.38 -5.35
C PRO A 57 -12.14 14.80 -4.64
N GLY A 58 -11.36 13.85 -4.12
CA GLY A 58 -10.10 14.10 -3.44
C GLY A 58 -9.13 12.93 -3.53
N GLU A 59 -7.91 13.15 -3.09
CA GLU A 59 -6.87 12.12 -2.99
C GLU A 59 -7.15 11.14 -1.85
N ALA A 60 -6.56 9.96 -1.92
CA ALA A 60 -6.52 8.95 -0.86
C ALA A 60 -7.89 8.56 -0.28
N GLN A 61 -8.93 8.49 -1.09
CA GLN A 61 -10.29 8.18 -0.61
C GLN A 61 -10.64 6.69 -0.63
N GLU A 62 -9.81 5.86 -1.26
CA GLU A 62 -9.96 4.40 -1.32
C GLU A 62 -8.88 3.71 -0.47
N SER A 63 -8.11 2.78 -1.02
CA SER A 63 -7.13 1.96 -0.28
C SER A 63 -6.11 2.76 0.52
N SER A 64 -5.76 3.98 0.10
CA SER A 64 -4.84 4.87 0.82
C SER A 64 -5.50 5.65 1.96
N ASN A 65 -6.83 5.60 2.10
CA ASN A 65 -7.52 6.23 3.22
C ASN A 65 -7.10 5.58 4.53
N SER A 66 -6.88 6.39 5.57
CA SER A 66 -6.41 5.90 6.88
C SER A 66 -7.33 4.87 7.54
N TRP A 67 -8.61 4.81 7.15
CA TRP A 67 -9.58 3.84 7.67
C TRP A 67 -9.75 2.60 6.79
N ASN A 68 -9.07 2.53 5.65
CA ASN A 68 -9.17 1.43 4.70
C ASN A 68 -7.92 0.54 4.67
N ASN A 69 -6.98 0.77 5.60
CA ASN A 69 -5.77 -0.03 5.78
C ASN A 69 -5.31 0.00 7.24
N ALA A 70 -4.43 -0.93 7.61
CA ALA A 70 -3.89 -1.03 8.97
C ALA A 70 -2.86 0.04 9.31
N GLY A 71 -2.39 0.82 8.36
CA GLY A 71 -1.34 1.80 8.59
C GLY A 71 -0.02 1.22 9.09
N THR A 72 0.27 -0.05 8.82
CA THR A 72 1.48 -0.69 9.33
C THR A 72 2.69 -0.28 8.51
N GLY A 73 3.72 0.19 9.18
CA GLY A 73 5.06 0.32 8.60
C GLY A 73 5.69 -1.07 8.46
N HIS A 74 5.41 -1.74 7.33
CA HIS A 74 5.74 -3.15 7.12
C HIS A 74 7.25 -3.41 7.09
N ALA A 75 7.84 -3.64 8.27
CA ALA A 75 9.23 -4.03 8.44
C ALA A 75 9.38 -5.54 8.77
N ALA A 76 8.33 -6.34 8.53
CA ALA A 76 8.22 -7.76 8.85
C ALA A 76 8.40 -8.08 10.35
N ASN A 77 8.11 -7.12 11.20
CA ASN A 77 8.29 -7.28 12.65
C ASN A 77 7.21 -8.18 13.26
N CYS A 78 5.97 -8.03 12.85
CA CYS A 78 4.80 -8.68 13.46
C CYS A 78 4.08 -9.66 12.52
N GLU A 79 4.23 -9.55 11.23
CA GLU A 79 3.53 -10.38 10.26
C GLU A 79 4.15 -11.79 10.17
N LEU A 80 3.38 -12.79 10.53
CA LEU A 80 3.85 -14.18 10.65
C LEU A 80 3.98 -14.89 9.29
N ASN A 81 3.22 -14.45 8.29
CA ASN A 81 3.20 -15.02 6.94
C ASN A 81 4.48 -14.78 6.12
N TYR A 82 5.34 -13.84 6.53
CA TYR A 82 6.65 -13.62 5.88
C TYR A 82 7.74 -14.59 6.32
N THR A 83 7.41 -15.50 7.24
CA THR A 83 8.39 -16.42 7.84
C THR A 83 7.84 -17.85 7.88
N PRO A 84 7.65 -18.49 6.72
CA PRO A 84 7.10 -19.84 6.66
C PRO A 84 8.01 -20.85 7.38
N LEU A 85 7.37 -21.87 7.99
CA LEU A 85 8.03 -23.03 8.53
C LEU A 85 8.30 -24.00 7.39
N GLU A 86 9.57 -24.35 7.18
CA GLU A 86 10.00 -25.30 6.16
C GLU A 86 9.78 -26.76 6.60
N ALA A 87 9.84 -27.69 5.65
CA ALA A 87 9.64 -29.13 5.91
C ALA A 87 10.66 -29.74 6.88
N ASP A 88 11.87 -29.17 6.94
CA ASP A 88 12.93 -29.56 7.88
C ASP A 88 12.75 -28.96 9.29
N GLY A 89 11.70 -28.17 9.50
CA GLY A 89 11.38 -27.52 10.75
C GLY A 89 12.15 -26.22 11.03
N THR A 90 12.90 -25.71 10.06
CA THR A 90 13.52 -24.37 10.11
C THR A 90 12.52 -23.29 9.72
N VAL A 91 12.80 -22.04 10.09
CA VAL A 91 11.99 -20.87 9.70
C VAL A 91 12.73 -20.10 8.62
N ASN A 92 12.11 -19.96 7.45
CA ASN A 92 12.67 -19.17 6.35
C ASN A 92 12.37 -17.68 6.57
N ILE A 93 13.42 -16.86 6.68
CA ILE A 93 13.29 -15.41 6.92
C ILE A 93 13.57 -14.55 5.68
N SER A 94 13.76 -15.16 4.51
CA SER A 94 14.17 -14.44 3.30
C SER A 94 13.15 -13.36 2.91
N LYS A 95 11.85 -13.69 2.94
CA LYS A 95 10.79 -12.71 2.63
C LYS A 95 10.70 -11.61 3.69
N ALA A 96 10.91 -11.94 4.96
CA ALA A 96 10.94 -10.95 6.03
C ALA A 96 12.09 -9.94 5.85
N LEU A 97 13.27 -10.39 5.41
CA LEU A 97 14.41 -9.51 5.09
C LEU A 97 14.11 -8.60 3.89
N GLU A 98 13.53 -9.15 2.83
CA GLU A 98 13.12 -8.38 1.65
C GLU A 98 12.16 -7.25 2.04
N VAL A 99 11.09 -7.57 2.76
CA VAL A 99 10.08 -6.59 3.21
C VAL A 99 10.69 -5.54 4.14
N ASN A 100 11.61 -5.94 5.03
CA ASN A 100 12.31 -5.00 5.90
C ASN A 100 13.13 -3.98 5.10
N VAL A 101 13.85 -4.43 4.07
CA VAL A 101 14.64 -3.57 3.16
C VAL A 101 13.73 -2.63 2.37
N GLU A 102 12.59 -3.11 1.86
CA GLU A 102 11.61 -2.28 1.14
C GLU A 102 11.07 -1.14 2.03
N PHE A 103 10.79 -1.43 3.29
CA PHE A 103 10.35 -0.40 4.25
C PHE A 103 11.47 0.59 4.57
N ASP A 104 12.70 0.13 4.75
CA ASP A 104 13.85 1.00 4.97
C ASP A 104 14.11 1.94 3.78
N LEU A 105 13.97 1.46 2.55
CA LEU A 105 14.04 2.31 1.35
C LEU A 105 12.95 3.38 1.35
N SER A 106 11.72 3.03 1.77
CA SER A 106 10.64 3.99 1.92
C SER A 106 10.98 5.07 2.95
N ARG A 107 11.52 4.69 4.11
CA ARG A 107 11.98 5.63 5.16
C ARG A 107 13.12 6.53 4.68
N GLN A 108 14.03 6.00 3.87
CA GLN A 108 15.12 6.79 3.26
C GLN A 108 14.56 7.87 2.32
N LEU A 109 13.59 7.53 1.47
CA LEU A 109 12.90 8.51 0.63
C LEU A 109 12.23 9.59 1.47
N TRP A 110 11.45 9.22 2.50
CA TRP A 110 10.77 10.19 3.35
C TRP A 110 11.76 11.07 4.12
N SER A 111 12.87 10.51 4.58
CA SER A 111 13.97 11.28 5.22
C SER A 111 14.61 12.28 4.24
N TYR A 112 14.86 11.87 3.00
CA TYR A 112 15.36 12.74 1.95
C TYR A 112 14.39 13.91 1.70
N LEU A 113 13.11 13.62 1.51
CA LEU A 113 12.08 14.64 1.28
C LEU A 113 11.91 15.58 2.48
N THR A 114 12.10 15.07 3.70
CA THR A 114 12.10 15.89 4.91
C THR A 114 13.28 16.86 4.93
N LYS A 115 14.48 16.38 4.65
CA LYS A 115 15.69 17.23 4.54
C LYS A 115 15.57 18.28 3.45
N LYS A 116 14.88 17.96 2.37
CA LYS A 116 14.59 18.89 1.26
C LYS A 116 13.51 19.92 1.59
N GLY A 117 12.74 19.71 2.66
CA GLY A 117 11.61 20.56 3.08
C GLY A 117 10.29 20.26 2.37
N ALA A 118 10.22 19.20 1.56
CA ALA A 118 8.98 18.72 0.94
C ALA A 118 8.02 18.12 1.98
N ILE A 119 8.56 17.43 2.98
CA ILE A 119 7.84 16.95 4.16
C ILE A 119 8.25 17.81 5.36
N LYS A 120 7.35 18.65 5.84
CA LYS A 120 7.66 19.59 6.95
C LYS A 120 7.48 18.94 8.32
N THR A 121 6.54 18.04 8.49
CA THR A 121 6.15 17.43 9.76
C THR A 121 6.00 15.92 9.60
N PRO A 122 7.07 15.13 9.73
CA PRO A 122 7.00 13.68 9.57
C PRO A 122 6.00 13.00 10.53
N SER A 123 5.85 13.49 11.76
CA SER A 123 4.88 12.98 12.74
C SER A 123 3.41 13.11 12.30
N ALA A 124 3.12 13.86 11.24
CA ALA A 124 1.78 13.92 10.67
C ALA A 124 1.39 12.61 9.94
N PHE A 125 2.36 11.76 9.60
CA PHE A 125 2.07 10.52 8.88
C PHE A 125 2.82 9.28 9.39
N ILE A 126 3.94 9.42 10.12
CA ILE A 126 4.68 8.28 10.66
C ILE A 126 5.00 8.50 12.14
N ASN A 127 4.59 7.54 12.96
CA ASN A 127 4.78 7.57 14.40
C ASN A 127 5.36 6.24 14.89
N PRO A 128 6.29 6.26 15.86
CA PRO A 128 6.79 5.02 16.44
C PRO A 128 5.69 4.32 17.24
N VAL A 129 5.55 3.02 16.99
CA VAL A 129 4.59 2.16 17.68
C VAL A 129 5.20 0.77 17.79
N PRO A 130 5.14 0.08 18.95
CA PRO A 130 5.61 -1.29 19.06
C PRO A 130 4.85 -2.22 18.12
N HIS A 131 5.59 -3.10 17.44
CA HIS A 131 5.01 -4.19 16.65
C HIS A 131 5.13 -5.49 17.43
N MET A 132 4.04 -6.25 17.48
CA MET A 132 3.93 -7.50 18.20
C MET A 132 3.35 -8.60 17.33
N SER A 133 3.85 -9.82 17.49
CA SER A 133 3.12 -11.02 17.09
C SER A 133 2.56 -11.68 18.33
N PHE A 134 1.33 -12.17 18.27
CA PHE A 134 0.69 -12.91 19.35
C PHE A 134 0.11 -14.22 18.83
N VAL A 135 0.36 -15.29 19.54
CA VAL A 135 -0.13 -16.64 19.18
C VAL A 135 -0.61 -17.41 20.40
N GLU A 136 -1.47 -18.41 20.14
CA GLU A 136 -2.01 -19.32 21.14
C GLU A 136 -1.88 -20.78 20.71
N GLY A 137 -1.78 -21.67 21.68
CA GLY A 137 -1.64 -23.11 21.49
C GLY A 137 -0.21 -23.58 21.22
N ASP A 138 0.08 -24.85 21.58
CA ASP A 138 1.43 -25.43 21.60
C ASP A 138 2.17 -25.30 20.27
N ALA A 139 1.49 -25.58 19.16
CA ALA A 139 2.10 -25.57 17.84
C ALA A 139 2.55 -24.17 17.44
N HIS A 140 1.68 -23.16 17.65
CA HIS A 140 1.96 -21.77 17.30
C HIS A 140 2.99 -21.13 18.24
N VAL A 141 2.96 -21.47 19.53
CA VAL A 141 3.99 -21.04 20.49
C VAL A 141 5.36 -21.58 20.09
N SER A 142 5.44 -22.89 19.74
CA SER A 142 6.67 -23.49 19.22
C SER A 142 7.17 -22.80 17.93
N PHE A 143 6.27 -22.52 17.00
CA PHE A 143 6.58 -21.79 15.77
C PHE A 143 7.12 -20.38 16.09
N LEU A 144 6.42 -19.60 16.92
CA LEU A 144 6.83 -18.22 17.23
C LEU A 144 8.20 -18.17 17.91
N LYS A 145 8.51 -19.16 18.75
CA LYS A 145 9.82 -19.30 19.38
C LYS A 145 10.94 -19.53 18.36
N LYS A 146 10.71 -20.42 17.39
CA LYS A 146 11.66 -20.65 16.28
C LYS A 146 11.82 -19.41 15.42
N ARG A 147 10.70 -18.74 15.09
CA ARG A 147 10.72 -17.48 14.34
C ARG A 147 11.54 -16.41 15.06
N HIS A 148 11.31 -16.22 16.35
CA HIS A 148 12.09 -15.28 17.15
C HIS A 148 13.58 -15.60 17.09
N THR A 149 13.97 -16.86 17.27
CA THR A 149 15.37 -17.30 17.20
C THR A 149 16.00 -16.98 15.85
N ALA A 150 15.29 -17.26 14.75
CA ALA A 150 15.80 -17.00 13.40
C ALA A 150 15.91 -15.49 13.09
N LEU A 151 14.90 -14.68 13.44
CA LEU A 151 14.90 -13.25 13.18
C LEU A 151 15.89 -12.50 14.05
N SER A 152 15.94 -12.78 15.36
CA SER A 152 16.80 -12.05 16.31
C SER A 152 18.29 -12.27 16.07
N ALA A 153 18.67 -13.33 15.35
CA ALA A 153 20.03 -13.56 14.88
C ALA A 153 20.46 -12.56 13.79
N HIS A 154 19.51 -11.90 13.13
CA HIS A 154 19.79 -10.93 12.06
C HIS A 154 19.71 -9.49 12.58
N HIS A 155 20.60 -8.63 12.10
CA HIS A 155 20.71 -7.25 12.58
C HIS A 155 19.44 -6.39 12.37
N CYS A 156 18.63 -6.68 11.34
CA CYS A 156 17.37 -6.00 11.06
C CYS A 156 16.34 -6.14 12.18
N PHE A 157 16.41 -7.25 12.94
CA PHE A 157 15.45 -7.56 14.01
C PHE A 157 16.12 -7.54 15.40
N ARG A 158 17.25 -6.84 15.51
CA ARG A 158 17.95 -6.69 16.79
C ARG A 158 17.04 -6.03 17.83
N GLY A 159 16.98 -6.63 19.01
CA GLY A 159 16.16 -6.15 20.12
C GLY A 159 14.71 -6.65 20.08
N MET A 160 14.38 -7.60 19.19
CA MET A 160 13.11 -8.31 19.28
C MET A 160 13.05 -9.13 20.56
N GLU A 161 12.02 -8.91 21.35
CA GLU A 161 11.74 -9.63 22.60
C GLU A 161 10.79 -10.79 22.35
N TYR A 162 10.88 -11.83 23.21
CA TYR A 162 9.97 -12.99 23.20
C TYR A 162 9.54 -13.33 24.61
N THR A 163 8.27 -13.66 24.80
CA THR A 163 7.78 -14.16 26.09
C THR A 163 6.60 -15.12 25.91
N GLU A 164 6.48 -16.06 26.87
CA GLU A 164 5.32 -16.94 27.07
C GLU A 164 4.55 -16.55 28.34
N ASP A 165 5.02 -15.52 29.06
CA ASP A 165 4.38 -15.05 30.29
C ASP A 165 3.23 -14.09 29.99
N GLN A 166 2.01 -14.52 30.35
CA GLN A 166 0.81 -13.69 30.18
C GLN A 166 0.89 -12.34 30.94
N ALA A 167 1.58 -12.29 32.10
CA ALA A 167 1.73 -11.06 32.85
C ALA A 167 2.61 -10.05 32.09
N GLN A 168 3.67 -10.51 31.44
CA GLN A 168 4.50 -9.69 30.57
C GLN A 168 3.74 -9.22 29.34
N ILE A 169 2.97 -10.10 28.68
CA ILE A 169 2.17 -9.73 27.50
C ILE A 169 1.11 -8.69 27.91
N ALA A 170 0.49 -8.83 29.08
CA ALA A 170 -0.47 -7.86 29.61
C ALA A 170 0.14 -6.46 29.81
N GLN A 171 1.44 -6.37 30.16
CA GLN A 171 2.15 -5.09 30.24
C GLN A 171 2.37 -4.47 28.85
N TRP A 172 2.56 -5.29 27.82
CA TRP A 172 2.80 -4.81 26.45
C TRP A 172 1.50 -4.44 25.73
N ALA A 173 0.45 -5.27 25.88
CA ALA A 173 -0.84 -5.12 25.22
C ALA A 173 -1.95 -5.70 26.11
N PRO A 174 -2.46 -4.95 27.08
CA PRO A 174 -3.40 -5.47 28.09
C PRO A 174 -4.70 -6.02 27.48
N LEU A 175 -5.20 -5.42 26.41
CA LEU A 175 -6.43 -5.86 25.75
C LEU A 175 -6.32 -7.26 25.12
N VAL A 176 -5.12 -7.70 24.76
CA VAL A 176 -4.88 -9.02 24.16
C VAL A 176 -5.03 -10.13 25.20
N ILE A 177 -4.77 -9.84 26.47
CA ILE A 177 -4.80 -10.82 27.57
C ILE A 177 -6.08 -10.72 28.41
N LYS A 178 -6.72 -9.56 28.45
CA LYS A 178 -7.91 -9.32 29.27
C LYS A 178 -9.02 -10.36 29.03
N GLY A 179 -9.39 -11.12 30.07
CA GLY A 179 -10.43 -12.15 30.00
C GLY A 179 -9.96 -13.52 29.48
N ARG A 180 -8.67 -13.71 29.17
CA ARG A 180 -8.14 -15.03 28.80
C ARG A 180 -7.98 -15.94 30.01
N ASN A 181 -8.04 -17.23 29.75
CA ASN A 181 -7.79 -18.25 30.76
C ASN A 181 -6.28 -18.23 31.13
N PRO A 182 -5.91 -18.10 32.42
CA PRO A 182 -4.49 -18.12 32.83
C PRO A 182 -3.71 -19.38 32.46
N SER A 183 -4.40 -20.51 32.25
CA SER A 183 -3.77 -21.77 31.83
C SER A 183 -3.59 -21.89 30.31
N GLU A 184 -4.09 -20.94 29.55
CA GLU A 184 -3.94 -20.93 28.10
C GLU A 184 -2.47 -20.69 27.72
N LYS A 185 -1.93 -21.56 26.86
CA LYS A 185 -0.58 -21.38 26.33
C LYS A 185 -0.58 -20.31 25.25
N VAL A 186 0.13 -19.24 25.52
CA VAL A 186 0.30 -18.11 24.61
C VAL A 186 1.78 -17.73 24.49
N ALA A 187 2.12 -17.06 23.42
CA ALA A 187 3.42 -16.40 23.28
C ALA A 187 3.29 -15.12 22.48
N ALA A 188 4.18 -14.18 22.74
CA ALA A 188 4.30 -12.95 21.96
C ALA A 188 5.76 -12.62 21.64
N THR A 189 5.95 -11.96 20.49
CA THR A 189 7.17 -11.18 20.21
C THR A 189 6.84 -9.71 20.20
N ARG A 190 7.84 -8.86 20.53
CA ARG A 190 7.72 -7.41 20.51
C ARG A 190 8.99 -6.79 19.96
N ILE A 191 8.83 -5.76 19.14
CA ILE A 191 9.91 -4.87 18.74
C ILE A 191 9.42 -3.42 18.87
N ILE A 192 10.15 -2.59 19.61
CA ILE A 192 9.74 -1.22 19.93
C ILE A 192 9.96 -0.22 18.79
N THR A 193 10.75 -0.60 17.80
CA THR A 193 11.12 0.25 16.65
C THR A 193 10.14 0.14 15.48
N GLY A 194 8.96 -0.43 15.70
CA GLY A 194 7.88 -0.46 14.72
C GLY A 194 7.33 0.96 14.44
N ALA A 195 6.52 1.06 13.41
CA ALA A 195 5.91 2.33 13.01
C ALA A 195 4.47 2.17 12.57
N ASP A 196 3.64 3.12 12.95
CA ASP A 196 2.34 3.40 12.34
C ASP A 196 2.50 4.43 11.24
N VAL A 197 1.84 4.22 10.10
CA VAL A 197 1.93 5.08 8.92
C VAL A 197 0.53 5.45 8.44
N SER A 198 0.16 6.72 8.53
CA SER A 198 -1.03 7.25 7.87
C SER A 198 -0.76 7.47 6.38
N TYR A 199 -1.12 6.50 5.56
CA TYR A 199 -0.93 6.59 4.11
C TYR A 199 -1.78 7.71 3.50
N GLY A 200 -2.94 8.01 4.07
CA GLY A 200 -3.76 9.15 3.65
C GLY A 200 -3.03 10.48 3.85
N SER A 201 -2.50 10.71 5.04
CA SER A 201 -1.73 11.93 5.34
C SER A 201 -0.47 12.04 4.48
N LEU A 202 0.27 10.93 4.31
CA LEU A 202 1.44 10.90 3.44
C LEU A 202 1.07 11.23 1.98
N THR A 203 -0.01 10.65 1.46
CA THR A 203 -0.49 10.93 0.10
C THR A 203 -0.79 12.41 -0.08
N SER A 204 -1.51 13.03 0.86
CA SER A 204 -1.82 14.47 0.82
C SER A 204 -0.57 15.33 0.88
N ILE A 205 0.41 14.99 1.73
CA ILE A 205 1.69 15.71 1.83
C ILE A 205 2.45 15.64 0.50
N LEU A 206 2.58 14.44 -0.09
CA LEU A 206 3.28 14.22 -1.34
C LEU A 206 2.57 14.92 -2.51
N LEU A 207 1.24 14.87 -2.56
CA LEU A 207 0.46 15.54 -3.59
C LEU A 207 0.60 17.07 -3.50
N ASN A 208 0.56 17.63 -2.29
CA ASN A 208 0.78 19.06 -2.08
C ASN A 208 2.19 19.50 -2.51
N TYR A 209 3.18 18.66 -2.25
CA TYR A 209 4.53 18.89 -2.78
C TYR A 209 4.53 18.89 -4.31
N LEU A 210 3.95 17.88 -4.95
CA LEU A 210 3.85 17.81 -6.42
C LEU A 210 3.14 19.01 -7.01
N LYS A 211 2.04 19.46 -6.41
CA LYS A 211 1.29 20.66 -6.84
C LYS A 211 2.12 21.95 -6.79
N SER A 212 3.17 21.98 -5.95
CA SER A 212 4.09 23.13 -5.87
C SER A 212 5.16 23.14 -6.95
N LEU A 213 5.31 22.05 -7.71
CA LEU A 213 6.35 21.89 -8.72
C LEU A 213 5.82 22.29 -10.12
N PRO A 214 6.67 22.96 -10.95
CA PRO A 214 6.28 23.28 -12.31
C PRO A 214 6.03 22.02 -13.14
N GLY A 215 5.10 22.11 -14.12
CA GLY A 215 4.79 20.99 -15.00
C GLY A 215 3.98 19.85 -14.37
N PHE A 216 3.51 20.00 -13.12
CA PHE A 216 2.59 19.06 -12.50
C PHE A 216 1.16 19.64 -12.46
N SER A 217 0.18 18.80 -12.77
CA SER A 217 -1.23 19.12 -12.59
C SER A 217 -1.99 17.90 -12.07
N ALA A 218 -3.07 18.15 -11.31
CA ALA A 218 -3.98 17.11 -10.85
C ALA A 218 -5.43 17.54 -11.12
N SER A 219 -6.25 16.59 -11.54
CA SER A 219 -7.68 16.78 -11.72
C SER A 219 -8.46 15.73 -10.95
N PHE A 220 -9.60 16.13 -10.42
CA PHE A 220 -10.47 15.29 -9.59
C PHE A 220 -11.85 15.19 -10.20
N GLN A 221 -12.61 14.16 -9.79
CA GLN A 221 -13.91 13.82 -10.38
C GLN A 221 -13.82 13.54 -11.89
N ASP A 222 -12.64 13.15 -12.34
CA ASP A 222 -12.30 12.85 -13.72
C ASP A 222 -12.00 11.35 -13.86
N GLU A 223 -12.93 10.62 -14.46
CA GLU A 223 -12.82 9.18 -14.67
C GLU A 223 -12.12 8.89 -16.00
N VAL A 224 -11.04 8.11 -15.96
CA VAL A 224 -10.44 7.53 -17.16
C VAL A 224 -11.29 6.35 -17.62
N THR A 225 -11.94 6.50 -18.78
CA THR A 225 -12.87 5.50 -19.30
C THR A 225 -12.26 4.60 -20.38
N ALA A 226 -11.21 5.06 -21.06
CA ALA A 226 -10.46 4.30 -22.07
C ALA A 226 -8.98 4.72 -22.05
N VAL A 227 -8.12 3.79 -22.46
CA VAL A 227 -6.66 3.97 -22.61
C VAL A 227 -6.29 3.31 -23.93
N ASP A 228 -6.08 4.11 -24.96
CA ASP A 228 -5.85 3.63 -26.33
C ASP A 228 -4.41 3.97 -26.75
N ARG A 229 -3.75 3.05 -27.48
CA ARG A 229 -2.44 3.31 -28.05
C ARG A 229 -2.60 3.93 -29.44
N GLU A 230 -1.92 5.07 -29.64
CA GLU A 230 -1.91 5.75 -30.94
C GLU A 230 -0.81 5.21 -31.87
N ALA A 231 -0.93 5.53 -33.16
CA ALA A 231 0.02 5.10 -34.19
C ALA A 231 1.44 5.65 -33.96
N ASP A 232 1.57 6.79 -33.29
CA ASP A 232 2.86 7.41 -32.92
C ASP A 232 3.49 6.82 -31.64
N GLY A 233 2.85 5.79 -31.06
CA GLY A 233 3.33 5.10 -29.88
C GLY A 233 2.93 5.76 -28.55
N ARG A 234 2.29 6.92 -28.57
CA ARG A 234 1.73 7.55 -27.37
C ARG A 234 0.42 6.89 -26.92
N TRP A 235 0.04 7.17 -25.72
CA TRP A 235 -1.25 6.76 -25.15
C TRP A 235 -2.24 7.92 -25.19
N CYS A 236 -3.48 7.62 -25.55
CA CYS A 236 -4.59 8.55 -25.51
C CYS A 236 -5.58 8.08 -24.43
N LEU A 237 -5.73 8.85 -23.38
CA LEU A 237 -6.69 8.61 -22.32
C LEU A 237 -7.96 9.39 -22.62
N THR A 238 -9.11 8.69 -22.64
CA THR A 238 -10.43 9.33 -22.65
C THR A 238 -10.88 9.55 -21.22
N ILE A 239 -11.13 10.80 -20.87
CA ILE A 239 -11.51 11.24 -19.54
C ILE A 239 -12.93 11.80 -19.59
N LYS A 240 -13.76 11.36 -18.63
CA LYS A 240 -15.12 11.85 -18.42
C LYS A 240 -15.23 12.47 -17.03
N ASN A 241 -15.58 13.76 -16.96
CA ASN A 241 -15.87 14.39 -15.68
C ASN A 241 -17.20 13.87 -15.12
N ARG A 242 -17.19 13.39 -13.88
CA ARG A 242 -18.34 12.71 -13.25
C ARG A 242 -19.48 13.65 -12.84
N GLN A 243 -19.20 14.95 -12.74
CA GLN A 243 -20.24 15.95 -12.41
C GLN A 243 -20.92 16.53 -13.64
N THR A 244 -20.11 16.81 -14.68
CA THR A 244 -20.57 17.56 -15.85
C THR A 244 -20.77 16.71 -17.09
N ASP A 245 -20.39 15.42 -17.03
CA ASP A 245 -20.32 14.51 -18.18
C ASP A 245 -19.40 14.98 -19.33
N HIS A 246 -18.70 16.09 -19.12
CA HIS A 246 -17.76 16.64 -20.11
C HIS A 246 -16.63 15.66 -20.40
N LYS A 247 -16.33 15.48 -21.69
CA LYS A 247 -15.22 14.61 -22.15
C LYS A 247 -14.05 15.44 -22.61
N ARG A 248 -12.85 15.01 -22.23
CA ARG A 248 -11.56 15.52 -22.67
C ARG A 248 -10.57 14.39 -22.91
N PHE A 249 -9.44 14.69 -23.51
CA PHE A 249 -8.42 13.71 -23.82
C PHE A 249 -7.08 14.16 -23.28
N VAL A 250 -6.30 13.16 -22.83
CA VAL A 250 -4.90 13.37 -22.45
C VAL A 250 -4.03 12.43 -23.25
N LYS A 251 -3.04 12.99 -23.94
CA LYS A 251 -2.00 12.22 -24.64
C LYS A 251 -0.75 12.18 -23.80
N ALA A 252 -0.22 10.99 -23.56
CA ALA A 252 0.96 10.79 -22.73
C ALA A 252 1.94 9.82 -23.38
N LYS A 253 3.24 10.03 -23.14
CA LYS A 253 4.30 9.10 -23.53
C LYS A 253 4.31 7.87 -22.62
N PHE A 254 3.98 8.07 -21.35
CA PHE A 254 3.92 7.05 -20.32
C PHE A 254 2.62 7.17 -19.51
N VAL A 255 2.01 6.03 -19.17
CA VAL A 255 0.80 5.95 -18.32
C VAL A 255 1.06 5.00 -17.16
N PHE A 256 0.77 5.44 -15.96
CA PHE A 256 0.75 4.61 -14.77
C PHE A 256 -0.69 4.41 -14.29
N LEU A 257 -1.11 3.17 -14.18
CA LEU A 257 -2.44 2.80 -13.72
C LEU A 257 -2.43 2.53 -12.21
N GLY A 258 -2.36 3.59 -11.41
CA GLY A 258 -2.43 3.54 -9.95
C GLY A 258 -3.84 3.62 -9.40
N ALA A 259 -4.82 3.07 -10.12
CA ALA A 259 -6.26 3.19 -9.86
C ALA A 259 -6.79 2.15 -8.86
N GLY A 260 -5.93 1.57 -8.00
CA GLY A 260 -6.34 0.56 -7.03
C GLY A 260 -7.14 -0.57 -7.68
N GLY A 261 -8.34 -0.87 -7.18
CA GLY A 261 -9.23 -1.89 -7.76
C GLY A 261 -9.66 -1.63 -9.22
N GLY A 262 -9.55 -0.39 -9.70
CA GLY A 262 -9.83 0.00 -11.08
C GLY A 262 -8.65 -0.24 -12.06
N ALA A 263 -7.46 -0.59 -11.56
CA ALA A 263 -6.27 -0.72 -12.41
C ALA A 263 -6.38 -1.87 -13.43
N LEU A 264 -6.80 -3.06 -13.00
CA LEU A 264 -6.93 -4.21 -13.88
C LEU A 264 -7.95 -4.02 -15.02
N PRO A 265 -9.17 -3.51 -14.76
CA PRO A 265 -10.09 -3.18 -15.85
C PRO A 265 -9.54 -2.16 -16.86
N LEU A 266 -8.78 -1.16 -16.42
CA LEU A 266 -8.15 -0.19 -17.31
C LEU A 266 -7.00 -0.82 -18.10
N LEU A 267 -6.19 -1.67 -17.45
CA LEU A 267 -5.12 -2.42 -18.12
C LEU A 267 -5.69 -3.31 -19.23
N GLN A 268 -6.77 -4.04 -18.99
CA GLN A 268 -7.44 -4.86 -20.01
C GLN A 268 -7.99 -4.02 -21.16
N LYS A 269 -8.52 -2.83 -20.89
CA LYS A 269 -8.98 -1.88 -21.92
C LYS A 269 -7.84 -1.31 -22.76
N SER A 270 -6.61 -1.32 -22.28
CA SER A 270 -5.46 -0.79 -23.01
C SER A 270 -5.06 -1.63 -24.23
N GLY A 271 -5.56 -2.87 -24.33
CA GLY A 271 -5.26 -3.78 -25.44
C GLY A 271 -3.81 -4.29 -25.45
N ILE A 272 -3.06 -4.17 -24.34
CA ILE A 272 -1.72 -4.74 -24.20
C ILE A 272 -1.86 -6.26 -24.14
N PRO A 273 -1.18 -7.03 -25.02
CA PRO A 273 -1.29 -8.49 -25.01
C PRO A 273 -0.93 -9.13 -23.67
N GLU A 274 0.03 -8.55 -22.97
CA GLU A 274 0.50 -9.02 -21.66
C GLU A 274 -0.57 -8.89 -20.56
N SER A 275 -1.66 -8.17 -20.81
CA SER A 275 -2.80 -8.05 -19.88
C SER A 275 -3.79 -9.22 -20.01
N GLU A 276 -3.68 -10.03 -21.04
CA GLU A 276 -4.56 -11.16 -21.26
C GLU A 276 -4.35 -12.26 -20.21
N GLY A 277 -5.45 -12.85 -19.75
CA GLY A 277 -5.41 -13.95 -18.77
C GLY A 277 -5.27 -13.51 -17.30
N TYR A 278 -5.08 -12.23 -17.01
CA TYR A 278 -5.11 -11.73 -15.63
C TYR A 278 -6.54 -11.51 -15.17
N ALA A 279 -6.84 -12.01 -13.97
CA ALA A 279 -8.10 -11.79 -13.29
C ALA A 279 -7.86 -11.38 -11.84
N GLY A 280 -8.72 -10.54 -11.29
CA GLY A 280 -8.71 -10.19 -9.89
C GLY A 280 -9.67 -11.09 -9.10
N PHE A 281 -9.24 -11.56 -7.95
CA PHE A 281 -10.11 -12.19 -6.95
C PHE A 281 -10.18 -11.28 -5.73
N PRO A 282 -11.17 -10.36 -5.69
CA PRO A 282 -11.28 -9.41 -4.60
C PRO A 282 -11.69 -10.12 -3.32
N VAL A 283 -10.92 -9.90 -2.25
CA VAL A 283 -11.23 -10.37 -0.90
C VAL A 283 -11.52 -9.15 -0.04
N SER A 284 -12.68 -9.12 0.62
CA SER A 284 -13.03 -8.06 1.56
C SER A 284 -12.49 -8.37 2.95
N GLY A 285 -11.93 -7.36 3.62
CA GLY A 285 -11.67 -7.39 5.05
C GLY A 285 -12.80 -6.75 5.84
N ILE A 286 -13.00 -7.18 7.08
CA ILE A 286 -13.93 -6.55 8.03
C ILE A 286 -13.10 -5.87 9.10
N TRP A 287 -13.31 -4.58 9.26
CA TRP A 287 -12.71 -3.78 10.33
C TRP A 287 -13.76 -3.45 11.37
N LEU A 288 -13.38 -3.67 12.62
CA LEU A 288 -14.15 -3.17 13.76
C LEU A 288 -13.42 -1.94 14.31
N ARG A 289 -14.13 -0.84 14.40
CA ARG A 289 -13.60 0.40 14.97
C ARG A 289 -14.14 0.59 16.38
N CYS A 290 -13.24 0.93 17.31
CA CYS A 290 -13.56 1.32 18.66
C CYS A 290 -13.32 2.82 18.85
N ASP A 291 -14.39 3.59 19.08
CA ASP A 291 -14.31 5.04 19.33
C ASP A 291 -14.30 5.38 20.84
N SER A 292 -14.29 4.37 21.72
CA SER A 292 -14.16 4.61 23.17
C SER A 292 -12.74 4.99 23.51
N GLN A 293 -12.54 6.24 23.91
CA GLN A 293 -11.23 6.74 24.34
C GLN A 293 -10.69 5.95 25.54
N GLU A 294 -11.55 5.49 26.44
CA GLU A 294 -11.17 4.67 27.59
C GLU A 294 -10.57 3.33 27.17
N ILE A 295 -11.11 2.70 26.11
CA ILE A 295 -10.60 1.43 25.58
C ILE A 295 -9.38 1.68 24.72
N ALA A 296 -9.46 2.63 23.77
CA ALA A 296 -8.40 2.90 22.82
C ALA A 296 -7.08 3.29 23.53
N SER A 297 -7.14 4.09 24.61
CA SER A 297 -5.96 4.47 25.39
C SER A 297 -5.26 3.31 26.10
N GLN A 298 -5.86 2.13 26.16
CA GLN A 298 -5.22 0.93 26.74
C GLN A 298 -4.42 0.13 25.70
N HIS A 299 -4.39 0.57 24.42
CA HIS A 299 -3.72 -0.18 23.36
C HIS A 299 -2.77 0.72 22.59
N GLU A 300 -1.47 0.45 22.73
CA GLU A 300 -0.38 1.23 22.13
C GLU A 300 0.58 0.34 21.34
N ALA A 301 0.06 -0.64 20.64
CA ALA A 301 0.86 -1.57 19.83
C ALA A 301 0.09 -2.01 18.58
N LYS A 302 0.81 -2.41 17.54
CA LYS A 302 0.24 -3.19 16.44
C LYS A 302 0.46 -4.66 16.72
N VAL A 303 -0.62 -5.40 16.96
CA VAL A 303 -0.57 -6.81 17.33
C VAL A 303 -1.16 -7.68 16.22
N TYR A 304 -0.35 -8.56 15.65
CA TYR A 304 -0.75 -9.49 14.60
C TYR A 304 -0.81 -10.91 15.15
N GLY A 305 -1.93 -11.58 14.88
CA GLY A 305 -2.14 -12.96 15.22
C GLY A 305 -1.77 -13.93 14.09
N MET A 306 -2.05 -15.20 14.30
CA MET A 306 -1.91 -16.25 13.31
C MET A 306 -3.25 -16.44 12.58
N ALA A 307 -3.21 -16.57 11.25
CA ALA A 307 -4.37 -16.98 10.50
C ALA A 307 -4.80 -18.40 10.90
N SER A 308 -6.11 -18.63 11.00
CA SER A 308 -6.62 -19.98 11.27
C SER A 308 -6.23 -20.95 10.16
N VAL A 309 -6.04 -22.22 10.52
CA VAL A 309 -5.70 -23.27 9.54
C VAL A 309 -6.78 -23.34 8.45
N GLY A 310 -6.37 -23.26 7.18
CA GLY A 310 -7.27 -23.27 6.02
C GLY A 310 -7.87 -21.91 5.65
N SER A 311 -7.59 -20.84 6.40
CA SER A 311 -7.97 -19.48 6.04
C SER A 311 -7.12 -18.95 4.89
N PRO A 312 -7.66 -18.02 4.05
CA PRO A 312 -6.85 -17.32 3.06
C PRO A 312 -5.65 -16.61 3.73
N PRO A 313 -4.49 -16.52 3.06
CA PRO A 313 -3.27 -15.93 3.64
C PRO A 313 -3.43 -14.50 4.16
N MET A 314 -4.44 -13.78 3.68
CA MET A 314 -4.74 -12.40 4.09
C MET A 314 -5.69 -12.32 5.32
N SER A 315 -6.18 -13.46 5.82
CA SER A 315 -7.12 -13.51 6.97
C SER A 315 -6.37 -13.50 8.30
N VAL A 316 -5.47 -12.56 8.49
CA VAL A 316 -4.70 -12.43 9.73
C VAL A 316 -5.46 -11.52 10.69
N PRO A 317 -5.88 -12.00 11.87
CA PRO A 317 -6.45 -11.12 12.88
C PRO A 317 -5.38 -10.18 13.40
N HIS A 318 -5.71 -8.89 13.50
CA HIS A 318 -4.82 -7.91 14.08
C HIS A 318 -5.58 -6.84 14.87
N LEU A 319 -4.92 -6.28 15.86
CA LEU A 319 -5.40 -5.20 16.70
C LEU A 319 -4.43 -4.03 16.54
N ASP A 320 -4.92 -2.94 15.98
CA ASP A 320 -4.15 -1.73 15.70
C ASP A 320 -4.51 -0.58 16.66
N THR A 321 -3.60 0.37 16.81
CA THR A 321 -3.79 1.60 17.60
C THR A 321 -4.65 2.61 16.87
#